data_9991aa29eca02f38bc15092052467637
#
_entry.id   9991aa29eca02f38bc15092052467637
#
_cell.length_a   1.000
_cell.length_b   1.000
_cell.length_c   1.000
_cell.angle_alpha   90.00
_cell.angle_beta   90.00
_cell.angle_gamma   90.00
#
_symmetry.space_group_name_H-M   'P 1'
#
loop_
_entity.id
_entity.type
_entity.pdbx_description
1 polymer ?
#
loop_
_entity_poly.entity_id
_entity_poly.type
_entity_poly.pdbx_seq_one_letter_code
_entity_poly.pdbx_strand_id
1 'polypeptide(L)'
;MLAFIFTPWVYSGAYFFAQETKNMNALWTQIAENLTFVLTCLALVVGLALLAKLAEKFLPERRTVTPARRVSIIGICAAIATVLHIMDFAVPFLAPGFYKLDFSELPVLLCGFYLGPCATVVCEGIKILLKLLLKGTSTAFVGDLANFVVGCSFVLPATIWYHVHKSKHSAIIGLTLGTICMSVFGTAFNAVYLIPKFAELYGMPLDAIIGMGTAIHAGIHNITTFVVMCVAPLNVVKGAMVSVLTLLLYKRVARPLFGIRS
;
A
#
# COMPACT_ATOMS: atom_id res chain seq x y z
N MET A 1 -50.47 24.90 18.79
CA MET A 1 -49.16 25.53 18.96
C MET A 1 -48.00 24.53 19.17
N LEU A 2 -48.25 23.23 19.32
CA LEU A 2 -47.22 22.17 19.48
C LEU A 2 -46.77 21.48 18.17
N ALA A 3 -47.46 21.71 17.06
CA ALA A 3 -47.12 21.05 15.77
C ALA A 3 -45.97 21.71 14.99
N PHE A 4 -45.56 22.94 15.38
CA PHE A 4 -44.50 23.69 14.64
C PHE A 4 -43.07 23.46 15.16
N ILE A 5 -42.87 22.75 16.27
CA ILE A 5 -41.55 22.55 16.90
C ILE A 5 -40.91 21.21 16.46
N PHE A 6 -41.70 20.23 16.00
CA PHE A 6 -41.19 18.89 15.65
C PHE A 6 -40.89 18.69 14.16
N THR A 7 -41.32 19.59 13.27
CA THR A 7 -41.17 19.42 11.82
C THR A 7 -39.73 19.56 11.30
N PRO A 8 -38.83 20.40 11.82
CA PRO A 8 -37.47 20.54 11.27
C PRO A 8 -36.60 19.30 11.51
N TRP A 9 -36.76 18.60 12.64
CA TRP A 9 -35.94 17.46 13.02
C TRP A 9 -36.30 16.18 12.24
N VAL A 10 -37.57 15.96 11.95
CA VAL A 10 -38.06 14.83 11.20
C VAL A 10 -37.65 14.95 9.73
N TYR A 11 -37.72 16.17 9.16
CA TYR A 11 -37.24 16.41 7.79
C TYR A 11 -35.72 16.29 7.66
N SER A 12 -34.96 16.76 8.67
CA SER A 12 -33.49 16.59 8.68
C SER A 12 -33.07 15.14 8.75
N GLY A 13 -33.73 14.33 9.59
CA GLY A 13 -33.47 12.89 9.66
C GLY A 13 -33.82 12.14 8.37
N ALA A 14 -34.99 12.43 7.80
CA ALA A 14 -35.42 11.82 6.54
C ALA A 14 -34.49 12.20 5.35
N TYR A 15 -34.04 13.46 5.30
CA TYR A 15 -33.04 13.89 4.30
C TYR A 15 -31.69 13.22 4.48
N PHE A 16 -31.22 13.06 5.72
CA PHE A 16 -29.99 12.38 6.04
C PHE A 16 -30.04 10.90 5.62
N PHE A 17 -31.09 10.19 6.00
CA PHE A 17 -31.30 8.79 5.59
C PHE A 17 -31.50 8.63 4.07
N ALA A 18 -32.19 9.55 3.41
CA ALA A 18 -32.34 9.52 1.97
C ALA A 18 -31.00 9.78 1.23
N GLN A 19 -30.14 10.62 1.77
CA GLN A 19 -28.80 10.87 1.26
C GLN A 19 -27.90 9.65 1.47
N GLU A 20 -27.94 9.01 2.63
CA GLU A 20 -27.21 7.76 2.90
C GLU A 20 -27.65 6.62 1.99
N THR A 21 -28.95 6.42 1.82
CA THR A 21 -29.46 5.37 0.90
C THR A 21 -29.12 5.67 -0.55
N LYS A 22 -29.11 6.92 -0.98
CA LYS A 22 -28.68 7.33 -2.32
C LYS A 22 -27.19 7.08 -2.54
N ASN A 23 -26.37 7.40 -1.54
CA ASN A 23 -24.93 7.12 -1.56
C ASN A 23 -24.64 5.61 -1.55
N MET A 24 -25.39 4.83 -0.76
CA MET A 24 -25.28 3.37 -0.72
C MET A 24 -25.66 2.73 -2.06
N ASN A 25 -26.76 3.17 -2.65
CA ASN A 25 -27.20 2.65 -3.96
C ASN A 25 -26.19 3.02 -5.07
N ALA A 26 -25.61 4.23 -5.04
CA ALA A 26 -24.55 4.62 -5.95
C ALA A 26 -23.29 3.75 -5.79
N LEU A 27 -22.91 3.43 -4.54
CA LEU A 27 -21.80 2.51 -4.25
C LEU A 27 -22.07 1.10 -4.75
N TRP A 28 -23.28 0.56 -4.54
CA TRP A 28 -23.65 -0.77 -5.04
C TRP A 28 -23.65 -0.83 -6.57
N THR A 29 -24.12 0.22 -7.24
CA THR A 29 -24.07 0.31 -8.70
C THR A 29 -22.63 0.35 -9.19
N GLN A 30 -21.76 1.18 -8.59
CA GLN A 30 -20.34 1.23 -8.93
C GLN A 30 -19.62 -0.11 -8.67
N ILE A 31 -19.94 -0.79 -7.58
CA ILE A 31 -19.40 -2.14 -7.29
C ILE A 31 -19.86 -3.15 -8.34
N ALA A 32 -21.13 -3.13 -8.72
CA ALA A 32 -21.67 -4.04 -9.72
C ALA A 32 -21.07 -3.80 -11.12
N GLU A 33 -20.92 -2.54 -11.52
CA GLU A 33 -20.27 -2.14 -12.77
C GLU A 33 -18.78 -2.50 -12.81
N ASN A 34 -18.10 -2.46 -11.64
CA ASN A 34 -16.67 -2.79 -11.50
C ASN A 34 -16.43 -4.14 -10.80
N LEU A 35 -17.37 -5.09 -10.91
CA LEU A 35 -17.27 -6.37 -10.22
C LEU A 35 -15.96 -7.11 -10.49
N THR A 36 -15.50 -7.10 -11.74
CA THR A 36 -14.20 -7.69 -12.12
C THR A 36 -13.03 -7.04 -11.36
N PHE A 37 -13.06 -5.72 -11.20
CA PHE A 37 -12.05 -5.00 -10.42
C PHE A 37 -12.08 -5.41 -8.94
N VAL A 38 -13.27 -5.45 -8.34
CA VAL A 38 -13.45 -5.85 -6.92
C VAL A 38 -12.97 -7.28 -6.69
N LEU A 39 -13.33 -8.21 -7.58
CA LEU A 39 -12.87 -9.61 -7.51
C LEU A 39 -11.35 -9.72 -7.66
N THR A 40 -10.74 -8.95 -8.56
CA THR A 40 -9.29 -8.90 -8.72
C THR A 40 -8.62 -8.38 -7.46
N CYS A 41 -9.13 -7.31 -6.84
CA CYS A 41 -8.65 -6.78 -5.57
C CYS A 41 -8.70 -7.84 -4.46
N LEU A 42 -9.84 -8.49 -4.32
CA LEU A 42 -10.04 -9.53 -3.30
C LEU A 42 -9.10 -10.72 -3.53
N ALA A 43 -8.95 -11.18 -4.77
CA ALA A 43 -8.06 -12.27 -5.13
C ALA A 43 -6.59 -11.94 -4.81
N LEU A 44 -6.14 -10.73 -5.10
CA LEU A 44 -4.78 -10.27 -4.77
C LEU A 44 -4.55 -10.18 -3.26
N VAL A 45 -5.47 -9.60 -2.51
CA VAL A 45 -5.38 -9.51 -1.04
C VAL A 45 -5.34 -10.90 -0.41
N VAL A 46 -6.26 -11.78 -0.79
CA VAL A 46 -6.31 -13.16 -0.29
C VAL A 46 -5.07 -13.94 -0.71
N GLY A 47 -4.63 -13.82 -1.97
CA GLY A 47 -3.42 -14.46 -2.48
C GLY A 47 -2.17 -14.06 -1.70
N LEU A 48 -1.98 -12.77 -1.43
CA LEU A 48 -0.85 -12.28 -0.63
C LEU A 48 -0.91 -12.73 0.84
N ALA A 49 -2.10 -12.78 1.43
CA ALA A 49 -2.29 -13.29 2.78
C ALA A 49 -2.00 -14.80 2.87
N LEU A 50 -2.41 -15.58 1.86
CA LEU A 50 -2.09 -17.01 1.76
C LEU A 50 -0.60 -17.26 1.55
N LEU A 51 0.06 -16.48 0.68
CA LEU A 51 1.51 -16.52 0.49
C LEU A 51 2.26 -16.23 1.79
N ALA A 52 1.83 -15.22 2.54
CA ALA A 52 2.43 -14.90 3.84
C ALA A 52 2.26 -16.05 4.85
N LYS A 53 1.06 -16.66 4.92
CA LYS A 53 0.81 -17.83 5.77
C LYS A 53 1.64 -19.04 5.36
N LEU A 54 1.72 -19.30 4.05
CA LEU A 54 2.52 -20.40 3.52
C LEU A 54 4.01 -20.20 3.83
N ALA A 55 4.53 -19.00 3.61
CA ALA A 55 5.90 -18.66 3.96
C ALA A 55 6.16 -18.85 5.46
N GLU A 56 5.24 -18.46 6.34
CA GLU A 56 5.37 -18.67 7.78
C GLU A 56 5.47 -20.13 8.18
N LYS A 57 4.83 -21.02 7.47
CA LYS A 57 4.89 -22.47 7.74
C LYS A 57 6.27 -23.09 7.51
N PHE A 58 7.05 -22.50 6.59
CA PHE A 58 8.41 -22.96 6.26
C PHE A 58 9.51 -22.23 7.03
N LEU A 59 9.16 -21.21 7.82
CA LEU A 59 10.14 -20.46 8.59
C LEU A 59 10.41 -21.11 9.95
N PRO A 60 11.64 -20.95 10.51
CA PRO A 60 11.98 -21.45 11.84
C PRO A 60 11.04 -20.94 12.93
N GLU A 61 10.89 -21.73 13.97
CA GLU A 61 10.00 -21.43 15.10
C GLU A 61 10.28 -20.04 15.70
N ARG A 62 9.22 -19.30 15.98
CA ARG A 62 9.29 -17.91 16.43
C ARG A 62 9.21 -17.79 17.94
N ARG A 63 9.82 -16.71 18.47
CA ARG A 63 9.51 -16.25 19.82
C ARG A 63 8.01 -16.07 19.98
N THR A 64 7.44 -16.71 20.97
CA THR A 64 6.03 -16.53 21.34
C THR A 64 5.82 -15.10 21.84
N VAL A 65 5.08 -14.31 21.08
CA VAL A 65 4.63 -12.97 21.47
C VAL A 65 3.18 -13.09 21.90
N THR A 66 2.83 -12.51 23.04
CA THR A 66 1.43 -12.54 23.52
C THR A 66 0.51 -11.88 22.48
N PRO A 67 -0.73 -12.39 22.29
CA PRO A 67 -1.66 -11.84 21.31
C PRO A 67 -1.89 -10.33 21.48
N ALA A 68 -2.05 -9.85 22.70
CA ALA A 68 -2.22 -8.43 23.00
C ALA A 68 -1.05 -7.59 22.50
N ARG A 69 0.19 -8.01 22.77
CA ARG A 69 1.40 -7.31 22.31
C ARG A 69 1.53 -7.34 20.79
N ARG A 70 1.15 -8.45 20.14
CA ARG A 70 1.16 -8.57 18.68
C ARG A 70 0.21 -7.55 18.05
N VAL A 71 -1.03 -7.46 18.54
CA VAL A 71 -2.03 -6.50 18.05
C VAL A 71 -1.58 -5.06 18.27
N SER A 72 -1.04 -4.74 19.46
CA SER A 72 -0.54 -3.40 19.78
C SER A 72 0.58 -2.95 18.84
N ILE A 73 1.55 -3.83 18.55
CA ILE A 73 2.67 -3.51 17.66
C ILE A 73 2.18 -3.29 16.22
N ILE A 74 1.31 -4.17 15.71
CA ILE A 74 0.72 -4.01 14.39
C ILE A 74 -0.05 -2.69 14.30
N GLY A 75 -0.87 -2.37 15.31
CA GLY A 75 -1.66 -1.14 15.35
C GLY A 75 -0.81 0.12 15.35
N ILE A 76 0.24 0.18 16.20
CA ILE A 76 1.15 1.32 16.25
C ILE A 76 1.91 1.49 14.93
N CYS A 77 2.47 0.40 14.39
CA CYS A 77 3.20 0.45 13.13
C CYS A 77 2.30 0.86 11.96
N ALA A 78 1.08 0.33 11.90
CA ALA A 78 0.10 0.69 10.86
C ALA A 78 -0.33 2.15 10.97
N ALA A 79 -0.54 2.68 12.18
CA ALA A 79 -0.88 4.09 12.38
C ALA A 79 0.25 5.02 11.91
N ILE A 80 1.49 4.73 12.29
CA ILE A 80 2.66 5.51 11.84
C ILE A 80 2.80 5.39 10.31
N ALA A 81 2.64 4.18 9.76
CA ALA A 81 2.69 3.94 8.31
C ALA A 81 1.62 4.75 7.57
N THR A 82 0.42 4.84 8.13
CA THR A 82 -0.69 5.64 7.56
C THR A 82 -0.33 7.12 7.50
N VAL A 83 0.22 7.68 8.58
CA VAL A 83 0.65 9.08 8.60
C VAL A 83 1.72 9.33 7.52
N LEU A 84 2.74 8.47 7.44
CA LEU A 84 3.79 8.58 6.42
C LEU A 84 3.25 8.40 5.01
N HIS A 85 2.23 7.57 4.81
CA HIS A 85 1.56 7.40 3.51
C HIS A 85 0.74 8.62 3.10
N ILE A 86 0.11 9.31 4.06
CA ILE A 86 -0.63 10.56 3.80
C ILE A 86 0.33 11.71 3.45
N MET A 87 1.56 11.69 4.00
CA MET A 87 2.62 12.67 3.72
C MET A 87 3.39 12.34 2.43
N ASP A 88 2.71 11.82 1.42
CA ASP A 88 3.26 11.51 0.11
C ASP A 88 3.73 12.78 -0.63
N PHE A 89 4.81 12.67 -1.41
CA PHE A 89 5.34 13.75 -2.22
C PHE A 89 5.69 13.28 -3.63
N ALA A 90 5.44 14.16 -4.62
CA ALA A 90 5.80 13.89 -6.00
C ALA A 90 7.27 14.21 -6.28
N VAL A 91 7.86 13.48 -7.24
CA VAL A 91 9.21 13.70 -7.74
C VAL A 91 9.12 14.00 -9.25
N PRO A 92 8.81 15.25 -9.65
CA PRO A 92 8.39 15.58 -11.01
C PRO A 92 9.47 15.40 -12.08
N PHE A 93 10.76 15.34 -11.70
CA PHE A 93 11.85 15.03 -12.62
C PHE A 93 12.05 13.55 -12.91
N LEU A 94 11.38 12.66 -12.14
CA LEU A 94 11.52 11.21 -12.24
C LEU A 94 10.26 10.56 -12.84
N ALA A 95 9.09 11.05 -12.43
CA ALA A 95 7.80 10.52 -12.89
C ALA A 95 6.72 11.60 -12.87
N PRO A 96 5.62 11.44 -13.65
CA PRO A 96 4.48 12.35 -13.60
C PRO A 96 3.90 12.50 -12.18
N GLY A 97 3.33 13.68 -11.88
CA GLY A 97 2.93 14.08 -10.53
C GLY A 97 1.88 13.22 -9.83
N PHE A 98 1.21 12.32 -10.55
CA PHE A 98 0.32 11.33 -9.94
C PHE A 98 1.07 10.15 -9.30
N TYR A 99 2.34 9.91 -9.66
CA TYR A 99 3.23 9.01 -8.94
C TYR A 99 3.88 9.73 -7.78
N LYS A 100 3.74 9.18 -6.60
CA LYS A 100 4.24 9.80 -5.38
C LYS A 100 5.10 8.83 -4.59
N LEU A 101 6.08 9.37 -3.92
CA LEU A 101 6.92 8.65 -2.96
C LEU A 101 6.41 8.88 -1.55
N ASP A 102 6.50 7.87 -0.72
CA ASP A 102 6.25 7.91 0.70
C ASP A 102 7.18 6.93 1.44
N PHE A 103 7.23 7.03 2.76
CA PHE A 103 8.06 6.18 3.62
C PHE A 103 7.22 5.18 4.43
N SER A 104 5.99 4.91 4.02
CA SER A 104 5.04 4.11 4.79
C SER A 104 5.46 2.64 4.97
N GLU A 105 6.23 2.08 4.04
CA GLU A 105 6.75 0.71 4.16
C GLU A 105 7.80 0.57 5.26
N LEU A 106 8.41 1.66 5.76
CA LEU A 106 9.40 1.61 6.83
C LEU A 106 8.83 1.03 8.15
N PRO A 107 7.73 1.55 8.74
CA PRO A 107 7.14 0.94 9.92
C PRO A 107 6.59 -0.47 9.66
N VAL A 108 6.11 -0.75 8.45
CA VAL A 108 5.63 -2.07 8.04
C VAL A 108 6.77 -3.09 8.04
N LEU A 109 7.95 -2.73 7.51
CA LEU A 109 9.16 -3.58 7.56
C LEU A 109 9.63 -3.81 8.99
N LEU A 110 9.63 -2.79 9.85
CA LEU A 110 9.97 -2.96 11.27
C LEU A 110 9.01 -3.91 11.98
N CYS A 111 7.70 -3.79 11.72
CA CYS A 111 6.69 -4.71 12.20
C CYS A 111 6.96 -6.14 11.69
N GLY A 112 7.24 -6.28 10.41
CA GLY A 112 7.51 -7.56 9.76
C GLY A 112 8.77 -8.24 10.29
N PHE A 113 9.86 -7.52 10.45
CA PHE A 113 11.12 -8.04 11.01
C PHE A 113 10.93 -8.55 12.45
N TYR A 114 10.02 -7.95 13.20
CA TYR A 114 9.73 -8.40 14.55
C TYR A 114 8.71 -9.54 14.61
N LEU A 115 7.57 -9.41 13.92
CA LEU A 115 6.43 -10.31 14.03
C LEU A 115 6.30 -11.32 12.87
N GLY A 116 6.93 -11.06 11.72
CA GLY A 116 6.95 -11.95 10.56
C GLY A 116 5.98 -11.59 9.42
N PRO A 117 5.99 -12.42 8.34
CA PRO A 117 5.31 -12.12 7.09
C PRO A 117 3.79 -11.88 7.20
N CYS A 118 3.06 -12.68 7.98
CA CYS A 118 1.62 -12.46 8.16
C CYS A 118 1.31 -11.11 8.82
N ALA A 119 2.09 -10.75 9.86
CA ALA A 119 1.91 -9.46 10.51
C ALA A 119 2.25 -8.30 9.58
N THR A 120 3.20 -8.49 8.67
CA THR A 120 3.57 -7.52 7.64
C THR A 120 2.40 -7.23 6.70
N VAL A 121 1.76 -8.27 6.15
CA VAL A 121 0.60 -8.10 5.25
C VAL A 121 -0.59 -7.47 5.98
N VAL A 122 -0.85 -7.89 7.21
CA VAL A 122 -1.92 -7.30 8.03
C VAL A 122 -1.63 -5.82 8.32
N CYS A 123 -0.39 -5.47 8.67
CA CYS A 123 0.02 -4.09 8.89
C CYS A 123 -0.14 -3.22 7.64
N GLU A 124 0.27 -3.75 6.47
CA GLU A 124 0.10 -3.09 5.17
C GLU A 124 -1.38 -2.88 4.82
N GLY A 125 -2.22 -3.89 5.05
CA GLY A 125 -3.67 -3.78 4.85
C GLY A 125 -4.32 -2.74 5.75
N ILE A 126 -3.99 -2.74 7.05
CA ILE A 126 -4.51 -1.74 8.00
C ILE A 126 -4.05 -0.33 7.62
N LYS A 127 -2.80 -0.13 7.19
CA LYS A 127 -2.29 1.15 6.66
C LYS A 127 -3.18 1.68 5.55
N ILE A 128 -3.50 0.86 4.55
CA ILE A 128 -4.35 1.27 3.43
C ILE A 128 -5.78 1.57 3.87
N LEU A 129 -6.36 0.75 4.74
CA LEU A 129 -7.69 0.97 5.29
C LEU A 129 -7.78 2.28 6.07
N LEU A 130 -6.81 2.54 6.96
CA LEU A 130 -6.77 3.78 7.72
C LEU A 130 -6.57 5.01 6.81
N LYS A 131 -5.72 4.92 5.77
CA LYS A 131 -5.56 5.98 4.77
C LYS A 131 -6.88 6.26 4.04
N LEU A 132 -7.62 5.22 3.66
CA LEU A 132 -8.93 5.37 3.02
C LEU A 132 -9.93 6.05 3.93
N LEU A 133 -9.93 5.74 5.23
CA LEU A 133 -10.81 6.38 6.21
C LEU A 133 -10.44 7.85 6.47
N LEU A 134 -9.16 8.20 6.48
CA LEU A 134 -8.69 9.55 6.83
C LEU A 134 -8.63 10.51 5.64
N LYS A 135 -8.16 10.06 4.48
CA LYS A 135 -7.92 10.88 3.28
C LYS A 135 -8.87 10.55 2.12
N GLY A 136 -9.56 9.41 2.20
CA GLY A 136 -10.37 8.90 1.10
C GLY A 136 -9.52 8.37 -0.07
N THR A 137 -10.17 8.15 -1.21
CA THR A 137 -9.50 7.76 -2.45
C THR A 137 -9.65 8.85 -3.51
N SER A 138 -8.55 9.16 -4.21
CA SER A 138 -8.55 10.05 -5.39
C SER A 138 -8.49 9.27 -6.72
N THR A 139 -8.38 7.95 -6.65
CA THR A 139 -8.09 7.07 -7.78
C THR A 139 -9.10 5.92 -7.89
N ALA A 140 -10.32 6.11 -7.38
CA ALA A 140 -11.36 5.08 -7.35
C ALA A 140 -10.82 3.71 -6.86
N PHE A 141 -10.05 3.71 -5.75
CA PHE A 141 -9.41 2.56 -5.12
C PHE A 141 -8.28 1.87 -5.92
N VAL A 142 -8.08 2.19 -7.20
CA VAL A 142 -7.04 1.56 -8.03
C VAL A 142 -5.64 1.86 -7.53
N GLY A 143 -5.36 3.12 -7.18
CA GLY A 143 -4.08 3.51 -6.60
C GLY A 143 -3.86 2.92 -5.20
N ASP A 144 -4.93 2.76 -4.42
CA ASP A 144 -4.85 2.16 -3.08
C ASP A 144 -4.54 0.67 -3.15
N LEU A 145 -5.19 -0.06 -4.07
CA LEU A 145 -4.83 -1.44 -4.38
C LEU A 145 -3.38 -1.56 -4.85
N ALA A 146 -2.96 -0.66 -5.75
CA ALA A 146 -1.59 -0.62 -6.24
C ALA A 146 -0.59 -0.47 -5.10
N ASN A 147 -0.81 0.48 -4.19
CA ASN A 147 0.04 0.69 -3.03
C ASN A 147 0.11 -0.55 -2.14
N PHE A 148 -1.04 -1.22 -1.91
CA PHE A 148 -1.06 -2.46 -1.15
C PHE A 148 -0.24 -3.57 -1.81
N VAL A 149 -0.49 -3.85 -3.10
CA VAL A 149 0.13 -4.99 -3.81
C VAL A 149 1.61 -4.73 -4.07
N VAL A 150 1.97 -3.53 -4.52
CA VAL A 150 3.38 -3.13 -4.75
C VAL A 150 4.12 -3.01 -3.42
N GLY A 151 3.50 -2.47 -2.36
CA GLY A 151 4.05 -2.47 -1.01
C GLY A 151 4.32 -3.90 -0.51
N CYS A 152 3.36 -4.81 -0.62
CA CYS A 152 3.55 -6.22 -0.27
C CYS A 152 4.66 -6.90 -1.08
N SER A 153 4.83 -6.56 -2.36
CA SER A 153 5.92 -7.10 -3.20
C SER A 153 7.32 -6.68 -2.73
N PHE A 154 7.41 -5.59 -1.97
CA PHE A 154 8.63 -5.15 -1.28
C PHE A 154 8.79 -5.81 0.08
N VAL A 155 7.78 -5.65 0.94
CA VAL A 155 7.92 -5.99 2.36
C VAL A 155 7.89 -7.51 2.64
N LEU A 156 7.20 -8.31 1.81
CA LEU A 156 7.13 -9.76 1.98
C LEU A 156 8.48 -10.45 1.72
N PRO A 157 9.14 -10.30 0.55
CA PRO A 157 10.44 -10.93 0.31
C PRO A 157 11.48 -10.50 1.35
N ALA A 158 11.49 -9.20 1.71
CA ALA A 158 12.40 -8.67 2.73
C ALA A 158 12.19 -9.35 4.09
N THR A 159 10.95 -9.50 4.50
CA THR A 159 10.59 -10.09 5.79
C THR A 159 10.83 -11.60 5.82
N ILE A 160 10.46 -12.30 4.74
CA ILE A 160 10.67 -13.76 4.63
C ILE A 160 12.16 -14.07 4.72
N TRP A 161 12.99 -13.41 3.91
CA TRP A 161 14.44 -13.63 3.92
C TRP A 161 15.07 -13.33 5.27
N TYR A 162 14.67 -12.24 5.91
CA TYR A 162 15.15 -11.89 7.24
C TYR A 162 14.83 -12.99 8.28
N HIS A 163 13.67 -13.63 8.17
CA HIS A 163 13.27 -14.66 9.14
C HIS A 163 13.93 -16.03 8.90
N VAL A 164 14.56 -16.28 7.77
CA VAL A 164 15.38 -17.49 7.55
C VAL A 164 16.61 -17.49 8.48
N HIS A 165 17.33 -16.34 8.52
CA HIS A 165 18.52 -16.17 9.37
C HIS A 165 18.48 -14.76 9.98
N LYS A 166 17.98 -14.61 11.19
CA LYS A 166 17.80 -13.30 11.86
C LYS A 166 19.13 -12.60 12.14
N SER A 167 19.75 -12.06 11.10
CA SER A 167 21.02 -11.34 11.16
C SER A 167 20.95 -10.02 10.42
N LYS A 168 21.89 -9.11 10.70
CA LYS A 168 22.00 -7.84 9.96
C LYS A 168 22.25 -8.08 8.47
N HIS A 169 23.05 -9.09 8.14
CA HIS A 169 23.34 -9.46 6.75
C HIS A 169 22.07 -9.91 6.03
N SER A 170 21.27 -10.77 6.66
CA SER A 170 19.98 -11.20 6.12
C SER A 170 18.99 -10.05 5.96
N ALA A 171 19.01 -9.05 6.84
CA ALA A 171 18.18 -7.84 6.66
C ALA A 171 18.60 -7.08 5.40
N ILE A 172 19.91 -6.90 5.16
CA ILE A 172 20.41 -6.22 3.95
C ILE A 172 20.01 -6.99 2.69
N ILE A 173 20.25 -8.30 2.64
CA ILE A 173 19.88 -9.13 1.49
C ILE A 173 18.36 -9.10 1.28
N GLY A 174 17.58 -9.27 2.35
CA GLY A 174 16.12 -9.24 2.27
C GLY A 174 15.57 -7.93 1.72
N LEU A 175 16.10 -6.79 2.19
CA LEU A 175 15.71 -5.47 1.69
C LEU A 175 16.11 -5.25 0.23
N THR A 176 17.28 -5.74 -0.19
CA THR A 176 17.72 -5.71 -1.58
C THR A 176 16.80 -6.54 -2.48
N LEU A 177 16.51 -7.80 -2.06
CA LEU A 177 15.54 -8.66 -2.77
C LEU A 177 14.16 -8.02 -2.84
N GLY A 178 13.67 -7.46 -1.74
CA GLY A 178 12.39 -6.74 -1.72
C GLY A 178 12.37 -5.57 -2.70
N THR A 179 13.43 -4.75 -2.74
CA THR A 179 13.55 -3.64 -3.68
C THR A 179 13.53 -4.13 -5.14
N ILE A 180 14.25 -5.21 -5.46
CA ILE A 180 14.24 -5.82 -6.80
C ILE A 180 12.84 -6.35 -7.13
N CYS A 181 12.22 -7.10 -6.23
CA CYS A 181 10.86 -7.63 -6.44
C CYS A 181 9.85 -6.50 -6.65
N MET A 182 9.88 -5.44 -5.83
CA MET A 182 9.03 -4.28 -5.99
C MET A 182 9.25 -3.58 -7.32
N SER A 183 10.49 -3.41 -7.74
CA SER A 183 10.81 -2.73 -9.00
C SER A 183 10.34 -3.53 -10.20
N VAL A 184 10.60 -4.83 -10.24
CA VAL A 184 10.17 -5.71 -11.35
C VAL A 184 8.65 -5.86 -11.36
N PHE A 185 8.08 -6.27 -10.24
CA PHE A 185 6.64 -6.51 -10.14
C PHE A 185 5.85 -5.21 -10.31
N GLY A 186 6.24 -4.14 -9.61
CA GLY A 186 5.55 -2.85 -9.68
C GLY A 186 5.58 -2.26 -11.09
N THR A 187 6.70 -2.39 -11.81
CA THR A 187 6.82 -1.96 -13.21
C THR A 187 5.89 -2.76 -14.11
N ALA A 188 5.91 -4.10 -14.01
CA ALA A 188 5.03 -4.97 -14.78
C ALA A 188 3.55 -4.74 -14.46
N PHE A 189 3.20 -4.61 -13.17
CA PHE A 189 1.84 -4.37 -12.72
C PHE A 189 1.30 -3.01 -13.21
N ASN A 190 2.14 -1.98 -13.22
CA ASN A 190 1.80 -0.69 -13.82
C ASN A 190 1.54 -0.80 -15.32
N ALA A 191 2.40 -1.51 -16.08
CA ALA A 191 2.24 -1.65 -17.52
C ALA A 191 0.96 -2.40 -17.90
N VAL A 192 0.69 -3.52 -17.22
CA VAL A 192 -0.39 -4.45 -17.62
C VAL A 192 -1.74 -4.02 -17.04
N TYR A 193 -1.77 -3.46 -15.86
CA TYR A 193 -3.01 -3.25 -15.13
C TYR A 193 -3.28 -1.79 -14.78
N LEU A 194 -2.35 -1.11 -14.11
CA LEU A 194 -2.63 0.21 -13.52
C LEU A 194 -2.82 1.29 -14.56
N ILE A 195 -1.91 1.43 -15.52
CA ILE A 195 -1.98 2.50 -16.53
C ILE A 195 -3.21 2.33 -17.41
N PRO A 196 -3.52 1.13 -17.96
CA PRO A 196 -4.78 0.91 -18.69
C PRO A 196 -6.01 1.21 -17.82
N LYS A 197 -6.02 0.79 -16.56
CA LYS A 197 -7.16 1.03 -15.68
C LYS A 197 -7.32 2.50 -15.28
N PHE A 198 -6.24 3.24 -15.14
CA PHE A 198 -6.29 4.70 -14.96
C PHE A 198 -6.84 5.41 -16.20
N ALA A 199 -6.40 5.02 -17.40
CA ALA A 199 -6.92 5.56 -18.66
C ALA A 199 -8.45 5.39 -18.73
N GLU A 200 -8.95 4.19 -18.42
CA GLU A 200 -10.38 3.87 -18.39
C GLU A 200 -11.14 4.71 -17.35
N LEU A 201 -10.65 4.74 -16.10
CA LEU A 201 -11.35 5.39 -14.98
C LEU A 201 -11.38 6.92 -15.10
N TYR A 202 -10.33 7.52 -15.64
CA TYR A 202 -10.27 8.96 -15.82
C TYR A 202 -10.82 9.41 -17.18
N GLY A 203 -11.25 8.47 -18.05
CA GLY A 203 -11.69 8.79 -19.41
C GLY A 203 -10.60 9.47 -20.23
N MET A 204 -9.33 9.22 -19.93
CA MET A 204 -8.19 9.82 -20.62
C MET A 204 -7.64 8.83 -21.64
N PRO A 205 -7.36 9.30 -22.89
CA PRO A 205 -6.67 8.45 -23.84
C PRO A 205 -5.28 8.08 -23.32
N LEU A 206 -4.86 6.84 -23.58
CA LEU A 206 -3.58 6.31 -23.12
C LEU A 206 -2.40 7.19 -23.58
N ASP A 207 -2.49 7.75 -24.78
CA ASP A 207 -1.48 8.65 -25.36
C ASP A 207 -1.30 9.93 -24.53
N ALA A 208 -2.35 10.41 -23.86
CA ALA A 208 -2.23 11.56 -22.97
C ALA A 208 -1.39 11.22 -21.72
N ILE A 209 -1.55 10.01 -21.17
CA ILE A 209 -0.73 9.53 -20.03
C ILE A 209 0.72 9.36 -20.47
N ILE A 210 0.96 8.75 -21.64
CA ILE A 210 2.30 8.60 -22.23
C ILE A 210 2.92 9.98 -22.48
N GLY A 211 2.14 10.95 -23.00
CA GLY A 211 2.58 12.32 -23.23
C GLY A 211 3.08 13.04 -21.98
N MET A 212 2.48 12.77 -20.80
CA MET A 212 3.00 13.28 -19.53
C MET A 212 4.39 12.72 -19.22
N GLY A 213 4.68 11.48 -19.60
CA GLY A 213 6.00 10.89 -19.47
C GLY A 213 7.00 11.47 -20.48
N THR A 214 6.58 11.66 -21.73
CA THR A 214 7.40 12.24 -22.80
C THR A 214 7.86 13.66 -22.43
N ALA A 215 7.04 14.41 -21.70
CA ALA A 215 7.41 15.73 -21.18
C ALA A 215 8.59 15.68 -20.17
N ILE A 216 8.82 14.52 -19.51
CA ILE A 216 9.94 14.31 -18.57
C ILE A 216 11.14 13.72 -19.31
N HIS A 217 10.92 12.70 -20.14
CA HIS A 217 11.95 12.01 -20.91
C HIS A 217 11.54 11.84 -22.36
N ALA A 218 12.24 12.49 -23.27
CA ALA A 218 11.94 12.46 -24.71
C ALA A 218 11.97 11.04 -25.34
N GLY A 219 12.58 10.06 -24.70
CA GLY A 219 12.63 8.65 -25.14
C GLY A 219 11.38 7.84 -24.82
N ILE A 220 10.35 8.44 -24.21
CA ILE A 220 9.10 7.74 -23.87
C ILE A 220 8.14 7.86 -25.03
N HIS A 221 7.83 6.73 -25.68
CA HIS A 221 6.96 6.66 -26.84
C HIS A 221 5.80 5.67 -26.69
N ASN A 222 5.85 4.80 -25.66
CA ASN A 222 4.83 3.77 -25.39
C ASN A 222 4.79 3.42 -23.91
N ILE A 223 3.81 2.59 -23.51
CA ILE A 223 3.65 2.15 -22.11
C ILE A 223 4.95 1.49 -21.57
N THR A 224 5.59 0.66 -22.37
CA THR A 224 6.79 -0.07 -21.95
C THR A 224 7.93 0.90 -21.61
N THR A 225 8.21 1.85 -22.50
CA THR A 225 9.23 2.88 -22.25
C THR A 225 8.84 3.78 -21.08
N PHE A 226 7.55 4.09 -20.93
CA PHE A 226 7.04 4.87 -19.81
C PHE A 226 7.32 4.18 -18.47
N VAL A 227 6.93 2.90 -18.31
CA VAL A 227 7.13 2.19 -17.03
C VAL A 227 8.59 1.91 -16.72
N VAL A 228 9.42 1.65 -17.74
CA VAL A 228 10.85 1.42 -17.57
C VAL A 228 11.60 2.69 -17.21
N MET A 229 11.22 3.83 -17.80
CA MET A 229 11.94 5.09 -17.59
C MET A 229 11.41 5.93 -16.40
N CYS A 230 10.14 5.77 -16.03
CA CYS A 230 9.54 6.50 -14.90
C CYS A 230 9.29 5.60 -13.70
N VAL A 231 8.56 4.48 -13.87
CA VAL A 231 8.07 3.67 -12.75
C VAL A 231 9.19 2.83 -12.13
N ALA A 232 10.04 2.19 -12.95
CA ALA A 232 11.12 1.35 -12.44
C ALA A 232 12.15 2.16 -11.63
N PRO A 233 12.67 3.31 -12.09
CA PRO A 233 13.58 4.13 -11.30
C PRO A 233 12.93 4.66 -10.00
N LEU A 234 11.63 5.03 -10.08
CA LEU A 234 10.88 5.49 -8.91
C LEU A 234 10.82 4.41 -7.82
N ASN A 235 10.51 3.18 -8.21
CA ASN A 235 10.45 2.04 -7.29
C ASN A 235 11.84 1.69 -6.71
N VAL A 236 12.91 1.76 -7.52
CA VAL A 236 14.29 1.56 -7.05
C VAL A 236 14.66 2.63 -6.02
N VAL A 237 14.40 3.90 -6.31
CA VAL A 237 14.67 5.01 -5.39
C VAL A 237 13.88 4.85 -4.09
N LYS A 238 12.56 4.57 -4.18
CA LYS A 238 11.71 4.32 -3.01
C LYS A 238 12.26 3.17 -2.17
N GLY A 239 12.51 2.02 -2.79
CA GLY A 239 13.02 0.83 -2.12
C GLY A 239 14.38 1.07 -1.46
N ALA A 240 15.31 1.74 -2.14
CA ALA A 240 16.63 2.07 -1.60
C ALA A 240 16.51 3.01 -0.38
N MET A 241 15.75 4.10 -0.49
CA MET A 241 15.55 5.06 0.60
C MET A 241 14.92 4.40 1.83
N VAL A 242 13.83 3.64 1.64
CA VAL A 242 13.16 2.92 2.73
C VAL A 242 14.09 1.87 3.34
N SER A 243 14.87 1.15 2.52
CA SER A 243 15.83 0.14 3.00
C SER A 243 16.91 0.75 3.88
N VAL A 244 17.53 1.85 3.44
CA VAL A 244 18.55 2.56 4.22
C VAL A 244 17.99 3.04 5.55
N LEU A 245 16.83 3.70 5.53
CA LEU A 245 16.15 4.17 6.75
C LEU A 245 15.78 3.01 7.69
N THR A 246 15.27 1.91 7.14
CA THR A 246 14.94 0.71 7.93
C THR A 246 16.18 0.15 8.63
N LEU A 247 17.31 0.04 7.94
CA LEU A 247 18.57 -0.46 8.53
C LEU A 247 19.12 0.47 9.63
N LEU A 248 19.00 1.79 9.44
CA LEU A 248 19.42 2.78 10.43
C LEU A 248 18.54 2.73 11.69
N LEU A 249 17.22 2.65 11.50
CA LEU A 249 16.26 2.67 12.60
C LEU A 249 16.13 1.30 13.28
N TYR A 250 16.32 0.20 12.57
CA TYR A 250 16.17 -1.15 13.13
C TYR A 250 16.95 -1.34 14.43
N LYS A 251 18.22 -0.92 14.47
CA LYS A 251 19.04 -1.03 15.68
C LYS A 251 18.56 -0.15 16.83
N ARG A 252 18.04 1.04 16.54
CA ARG A 252 17.59 2.01 17.55
C ARG A 252 16.21 1.69 18.09
N VAL A 253 15.33 1.21 17.22
CA VAL A 253 13.91 0.94 17.51
C VAL A 253 13.69 -0.48 18.03
N ALA A 254 14.50 -1.45 17.58
CA ALA A 254 14.37 -2.85 18.00
C ALA A 254 14.59 -3.07 19.50
N ARG A 255 15.50 -2.32 20.13
CA ARG A 255 15.76 -2.44 21.57
C ARG A 255 14.61 -1.92 22.44
N PRO A 256 14.17 -0.66 22.32
CA PRO A 256 13.13 -0.11 23.19
C PRO A 256 11.73 -0.65 22.90
N LEU A 257 11.36 -0.82 21.64
CA LEU A 257 10.01 -1.27 21.27
C LEU A 257 9.83 -2.78 21.35
N PHE A 258 10.88 -3.53 21.03
CA PHE A 258 10.77 -4.99 20.91
C PHE A 258 11.48 -5.77 22.01
N GLY A 259 12.23 -5.10 22.91
CA GLY A 259 12.93 -5.75 24.02
C GLY A 259 13.97 -6.78 23.57
N ILE A 260 14.55 -6.60 22.39
CA ILE A 260 15.59 -7.48 21.88
C ILE A 260 16.90 -7.10 22.57
N ARG A 261 17.36 -7.92 23.51
CA ARG A 261 18.75 -7.86 24.00
C ARG A 261 19.66 -8.40 22.90
N SER A 262 20.61 -7.60 22.45
CA SER A 262 21.69 -7.99 21.50
C SER A 262 22.61 -9.01 22.12
#